data_ec89660862d76ffc38c8f90f36b2f09e
#
_entry.id   ec89660862d76ffc38c8f90f36b2f09e
#
_cell.length_a   1.000
_cell.length_b   1.000
_cell.length_c   1.000
_cell.angle_alpha   90.00
_cell.angle_beta   90.00
_cell.angle_gamma   90.00
#
_symmetry.space_group_name_H-M   'P 1'
#
loop_
_entity.id
_entity.type
_entity.pdbx_description
1 polymer ?
#
loop_
_entity_poly.entity_id
_entity_poly.type
_entity_poly.pdbx_seq_one_letter_code
_entity_poly.pdbx_strand_id
1 'polypeptide(L)'
;WTPNKPLQAIKSIKTALSHKGFSVVEIVAQCPTHFGRYAIGSGKPEELLKWIDARSITKAQADKLDATEVDGKFVLGEFVNIERPVFGGTTSYEAGRAK
;
A
#
# COMPACT_ATOMS: atom_id res chain seq x y z
N TRP A 1 -0.45 1.80 2.38
CA TRP A 1 -0.22 2.88 3.34
C TRP A 1 -1.39 3.85 3.40
N THR A 2 -1.30 4.86 4.26
CA THR A 2 -2.29 5.95 4.40
C THR A 2 -1.57 7.31 4.41
N PRO A 3 -2.27 8.44 4.17
CA PRO A 3 -1.68 9.77 4.20
C PRO A 3 -1.03 10.14 5.54
N ASN A 4 -1.43 9.47 6.63
CA ASN A 4 -0.86 9.67 7.96
C ASN A 4 0.54 9.05 8.13
N LYS A 5 1.02 8.29 7.13
CA LYS A 5 2.35 7.63 7.12
C LYS A 5 3.14 7.99 5.85
N PRO A 6 3.37 9.27 5.58
CA PRO A 6 3.96 9.70 4.30
C PRO A 6 5.39 9.21 4.10
N LEU A 7 6.21 9.18 5.13
CA LEU A 7 7.60 8.72 5.01
C LEU A 7 7.69 7.23 4.66
N GLN A 8 6.83 6.41 5.23
CA GLN A 8 6.75 4.99 4.93
C GLN A 8 6.23 4.75 3.50
N ALA A 9 5.22 5.51 3.08
CA ALA A 9 4.71 5.47 1.71
C ALA A 9 5.81 5.84 0.68
N ILE A 10 6.56 6.91 0.93
CA ILE A 10 7.69 7.34 0.08
C ILE A 10 8.75 6.24 0.01
N LYS A 11 9.12 5.63 1.15
CA LYS A 11 10.07 4.52 1.19
C LYS A 11 9.59 3.34 0.33
N SER A 12 8.33 2.95 0.48
CA SER A 12 7.74 1.85 -0.31
C SER A 12 7.69 2.15 -1.80
N ILE A 13 7.38 3.40 -2.20
CA ILE A 13 7.44 3.82 -3.60
C ILE A 13 8.87 3.70 -4.16
N LYS A 14 9.88 4.17 -3.41
CA LYS A 14 11.29 4.04 -3.83
C LYS A 14 11.70 2.59 -3.98
N THR A 15 11.32 1.72 -3.04
CA THR A 15 11.58 0.28 -3.11
C THR A 15 10.90 -0.34 -4.32
N ALA A 16 9.64 0.01 -4.58
CA ALA A 16 8.87 -0.49 -5.72
C ALA A 16 9.48 -0.08 -7.07
N LEU A 17 10.00 1.15 -7.18
CA LEU A 17 10.69 1.63 -8.38
C LEU A 17 12.05 0.93 -8.63
N SER A 18 12.70 0.48 -7.58
CA SER A 18 13.98 -0.25 -7.66
C SER A 18 13.79 -1.75 -7.85
N HIS A 19 12.59 -2.27 -7.63
CA HIS A 19 12.27 -3.69 -7.76
C HIS A 19 12.26 -4.11 -9.24
N LYS A 20 12.89 -5.24 -9.55
CA LYS A 20 12.84 -5.83 -10.88
C LYS A 20 11.52 -6.58 -11.07
N GLY A 21 10.74 -6.14 -12.05
CA GLY A 21 9.45 -6.73 -12.37
C GLY A 21 8.27 -5.92 -11.89
N PHE A 22 7.18 -6.59 -11.61
CA PHE A 22 5.93 -5.96 -11.23
C PHE A 22 5.94 -5.54 -9.75
N SER A 23 5.49 -4.31 -9.48
CA SER A 23 5.32 -3.78 -8.13
C SER A 23 4.00 -3.04 -7.99
N VAL A 24 3.41 -3.11 -6.81
CA VAL A 24 2.20 -2.35 -6.45
C VAL A 24 2.42 -1.66 -5.12
N VAL A 25 2.08 -0.38 -5.05
CA VAL A 25 1.95 0.37 -3.80
C VAL A 25 0.55 0.93 -3.73
N GLU A 26 -0.20 0.52 -2.72
CA GLU A 26 -1.55 1.02 -2.45
C GLU A 26 -1.51 2.07 -1.35
N ILE A 27 -2.15 3.21 -1.58
CA ILE A 27 -2.31 4.28 -0.60
C ILE A 27 -3.79 4.60 -0.49
N VAL A 28 -4.38 4.25 0.66
CA VAL A 28 -5.78 4.54 0.97
C VAL A 28 -5.89 5.95 1.51
N ALA A 29 -6.50 6.83 0.75
CA ALA A 29 -6.67 8.24 1.09
C ALA A 29 -8.14 8.56 1.45
N GLN A 30 -8.33 9.66 2.17
CA GLN A 30 -9.66 10.17 2.49
C GLN A 30 -10.36 10.73 1.24
N CYS A 31 -11.69 10.56 1.23
CA CYS A 31 -12.57 11.17 0.23
C CYS A 31 -13.64 12.03 0.93
N PRO A 32 -13.41 13.34 1.13
CA PRO A 32 -14.35 14.20 1.84
C PRO A 32 -15.67 14.39 1.11
N THR A 33 -15.65 14.38 -0.20
CA THR A 33 -16.81 14.72 -1.03
C THR A 33 -17.88 13.64 -1.11
N HIS A 34 -17.48 12.37 -1.13
CA HIS A 34 -18.40 11.24 -1.25
C HIS A 34 -18.37 10.35 -0.01
N PHE A 35 -17.32 9.55 0.15
CA PHE A 35 -17.24 8.59 1.25
C PHE A 35 -17.37 9.24 2.63
N GLY A 36 -16.70 10.36 2.85
CA GLY A 36 -16.79 11.08 4.12
C GLY A 36 -18.21 11.51 4.46
N ARG A 37 -18.90 12.15 3.54
CA ARG A 37 -20.26 12.63 3.77
C ARG A 37 -21.28 11.53 3.95
N TYR A 38 -21.23 10.49 3.12
CA TYR A 38 -22.27 9.46 3.09
C TYR A 38 -21.99 8.27 4.01
N ALA A 39 -20.74 7.88 4.19
CA ALA A 39 -20.37 6.73 5.02
C ALA A 39 -19.95 7.10 6.44
N ILE A 40 -19.28 8.27 6.61
CA ILE A 40 -18.74 8.70 7.89
C ILE A 40 -19.60 9.81 8.53
N GLY A 41 -20.38 10.52 7.71
CA GLY A 41 -21.19 11.66 8.15
C GLY A 41 -20.41 12.97 8.27
N SER A 42 -19.18 13.03 7.74
CA SER A 42 -18.36 14.23 7.77
C SER A 42 -17.66 14.47 6.43
N GLY A 43 -17.70 15.74 5.99
CA GLY A 43 -16.93 16.23 4.84
C GLY A 43 -15.63 16.93 5.22
N LYS A 44 -15.20 16.87 6.48
CA LYS A 44 -13.99 17.55 6.97
C LYS A 44 -12.77 16.64 6.83
N PRO A 45 -11.73 17.05 6.08
CA PRO A 45 -10.54 16.24 5.86
C PRO A 45 -9.85 15.78 7.14
N GLU A 46 -9.79 16.63 8.17
CA GLU A 46 -9.14 16.33 9.44
C GLU A 46 -9.86 15.20 10.21
N GLU A 47 -11.18 15.19 10.17
CA GLU A 47 -11.99 14.14 10.82
C GLU A 47 -11.79 12.80 10.10
N LEU A 48 -11.70 12.83 8.78
CA LEU A 48 -11.44 11.63 7.98
C LEU A 48 -10.03 11.07 8.16
N LEU A 49 -9.02 11.94 8.29
CA LEU A 49 -7.65 11.52 8.61
C LEU A 49 -7.59 10.83 9.98
N LYS A 50 -8.27 11.39 10.99
CA LYS A 50 -8.38 10.75 12.31
C LYS A 50 -9.12 9.42 12.24
N TRP A 51 -10.18 9.34 11.44
CA TRP A 51 -10.95 8.12 11.23
C TRP A 51 -10.09 6.99 10.60
N ILE A 52 -9.28 7.34 9.60
CA ILE A 52 -8.33 6.42 8.97
C ILE A 52 -7.25 6.00 9.99
N ASP A 53 -6.67 6.95 10.72
CA ASP A 53 -5.60 6.66 11.67
C ASP A 53 -6.06 5.74 12.80
N ALA A 54 -7.25 5.97 13.34
CA ALA A 54 -7.85 5.13 14.37
C ALA A 54 -8.11 3.68 13.92
N ARG A 55 -8.21 3.44 12.61
CA ARG A 55 -8.41 2.11 12.01
C ARG A 55 -7.14 1.53 11.41
N SER A 56 -6.03 2.24 11.49
CA SER A 56 -4.76 1.79 10.92
C SER A 56 -3.96 1.00 11.94
N ILE A 57 -3.52 -0.18 11.55
CA ILE A 57 -2.61 -1.04 12.33
C ILE A 57 -1.44 -1.48 11.47
N THR A 58 -0.30 -1.72 12.08
CA THR A 58 0.85 -2.27 11.36
C THR A 58 0.65 -3.76 11.07
N LYS A 59 1.31 -4.25 10.02
CA LYS A 59 1.32 -5.69 9.72
C LYS A 59 1.76 -6.54 10.92
N ALA A 60 2.80 -6.10 11.65
CA ALA A 60 3.28 -6.78 12.84
C ALA A 60 2.25 -6.82 14.00
N GLN A 61 1.35 -5.85 14.08
CA GLN A 61 0.22 -5.87 15.00
C GLN A 61 -0.89 -6.80 14.48
N ALA A 62 -1.22 -6.70 13.19
CA ALA A 62 -2.23 -7.55 12.57
C ALA A 62 -1.90 -9.05 12.66
N ASP A 63 -0.62 -9.42 12.52
CA ASP A 63 -0.15 -10.81 12.62
C ASP A 63 -0.36 -11.44 14.03
N LYS A 64 -0.66 -10.61 15.05
CA LYS A 64 -0.93 -11.05 16.41
C LYS A 64 -2.42 -11.07 16.77
N LEU A 65 -3.26 -10.62 15.88
CA LEU A 65 -4.70 -10.49 16.06
C LEU A 65 -5.44 -11.57 15.29
N ASP A 66 -6.63 -11.93 15.76
CA ASP A 66 -7.53 -12.80 15.02
C ASP A 66 -8.16 -12.09 13.82
N ALA A 67 -8.62 -12.85 12.83
CA ALA A 67 -9.25 -12.31 11.63
C ALA A 67 -10.43 -11.37 11.93
N THR A 68 -11.19 -11.66 12.98
CA THR A 68 -12.32 -10.82 13.44
C THR A 68 -11.86 -9.48 14.02
N GLU A 69 -10.68 -9.44 14.63
CA GLU A 69 -10.09 -8.21 15.21
C GLU A 69 -9.43 -7.33 14.14
N VAL A 70 -9.00 -7.93 13.04
CA VAL A 70 -8.42 -7.23 11.88
C VAL A 70 -9.51 -6.69 10.95
N ASP A 71 -10.71 -7.27 11.00
CA ASP A 71 -11.81 -6.82 10.15
C ASP A 71 -12.12 -5.33 10.34
N GLY A 72 -12.34 -4.63 9.24
CA GLY A 72 -12.58 -3.19 9.22
C GLY A 72 -11.36 -2.30 9.54
N LYS A 73 -10.16 -2.87 9.62
CA LYS A 73 -8.91 -2.13 9.83
C LYS A 73 -8.07 -2.04 8.55
N PHE A 74 -7.29 -0.97 8.47
CA PHE A 74 -6.28 -0.80 7.44
C PHE A 74 -4.95 -1.38 7.94
N VAL A 75 -4.53 -2.49 7.38
CA VAL A 75 -3.23 -3.09 7.71
C VAL A 75 -2.15 -2.41 6.88
N LEU A 76 -1.19 -1.79 7.55
CA LEU A 76 -0.12 -1.02 6.93
C LEU A 76 1.21 -1.79 6.98
N GLY A 77 1.90 -1.86 5.86
CA GLY A 77 3.21 -2.49 5.77
C GLY A 77 3.53 -3.01 4.38
N GLU A 78 4.62 -3.74 4.30
CA GLU A 78 5.04 -4.49 3.13
C GLU A 78 4.50 -5.92 3.25
N PHE A 79 3.71 -6.36 2.28
CA PHE A 79 3.05 -7.68 2.31
C PHE A 79 3.84 -8.73 1.57
N VAL A 80 4.42 -8.36 0.42
CA VAL A 80 5.16 -9.25 -0.46
C VAL A 80 6.40 -8.52 -0.98
N ASN A 81 7.56 -9.15 -0.84
CA ASN A 81 8.82 -8.69 -1.43
C ASN A 81 9.59 -9.93 -1.86
N ILE A 82 9.31 -10.40 -3.07
CA ILE A 82 9.87 -11.63 -3.64
C ILE A 82 10.50 -11.30 -4.97
N GLU A 83 11.79 -11.62 -5.13
CA GLU A 83 12.44 -11.56 -6.43
C GLU A 83 12.02 -12.75 -7.29
N ARG A 84 11.56 -12.47 -8.50
CA ARG A 84 11.21 -13.48 -9.50
C ARG A 84 11.79 -13.08 -10.86
N PRO A 85 12.04 -14.06 -11.75
CA PRO A 85 12.42 -13.77 -13.13
C PRO A 85 11.37 -12.87 -13.78
N VAL A 86 11.82 -11.82 -14.46
CA VAL A 86 10.94 -10.92 -15.22
C VAL A 86 10.63 -11.51 -16.58
N PHE A 87 9.46 -11.18 -17.12
CA PHE A 87 9.10 -11.55 -18.47
C PHE A 87 10.13 -10.98 -19.46
N GLY A 88 10.73 -11.84 -20.29
CA GLY A 88 11.75 -11.45 -21.28
C GLY A 88 13.17 -11.22 -20.71
N GLY A 89 13.37 -11.25 -19.40
CA GLY A 89 14.71 -11.17 -18.81
C GLY A 89 15.48 -12.47 -19.01
N THR A 90 16.57 -12.47 -19.77
CA THR A 90 17.42 -13.61 -20.18
C THR A 90 16.93 -14.39 -21.41
N THR A 91 15.90 -13.98 -22.09
CA THR A 91 15.49 -14.59 -23.35
C THR A 91 16.20 -13.97 -24.57
N SER A 92 16.09 -14.63 -25.68
CA SER A 92 16.68 -14.30 -27.00
C SER A 92 16.70 -12.84 -27.42
N TYR A 93 15.93 -11.96 -26.75
CA TYR A 93 15.91 -10.54 -27.03
C TYR A 93 17.21 -9.82 -26.61
N GLU A 94 17.82 -10.20 -25.51
CA GLU A 94 19.13 -9.65 -25.11
C GLU A 94 20.28 -10.24 -25.94
N ALA A 95 20.17 -11.51 -26.30
CA ALA A 95 21.14 -12.15 -27.21
C ALA A 95 21.17 -11.49 -28.60
N GLY A 96 20.04 -10.94 -29.07
CA GLY A 96 19.94 -10.22 -30.34
C GLY A 96 20.56 -8.79 -30.31
N ARG A 97 20.71 -8.19 -29.14
CA ARG A 97 21.36 -6.86 -28.96
C ARG A 97 22.87 -6.92 -28.78
N ALA A 98 23.41 -8.07 -28.47
CA ALA A 98 24.84 -8.29 -28.28
C ALA A 98 25.58 -8.60 -29.62
N LYS A 99 24.89 -8.46 -30.73
CA LYS A 99 25.47 -8.51 -32.08
C LYS A 99 25.47 -7.08 -32.69
#